data_16984c8e6c0df9010e42e950070a390f
#
_entry.id   16984c8e6c0df9010e42e950070a390f
#
_cell.length_a   1.000
_cell.length_b   1.000
_cell.length_c   1.000
_cell.angle_alpha   90.00
_cell.angle_beta   90.00
_cell.angle_gamma   90.00
#
_symmetry.space_group_name_H-M   'P 1'
#
loop_
_entity.id
_entity.type
_entity.pdbx_description
1 polymer ?
#
loop_
_entity_poly.entity_id
_entity_poly.type
_entity_poly.pdbx_seq_one_letter_code
_entity_poly.pdbx_strand_id
1 'polypeptide(L)'
;MTRCDLCNETHQSHLPTLRQLYEEAFPLSERRPWSDLEQLIGAQGAYHFFLLEHPELGVVGFVTLWRFDDFYYGEHFAILPQLRNHRLGEQTLQTIREYIGHAPLYFEVEPETHSEMAGRRINYYERNGFHIVKRDYLQPPYHHDESGVPLYIMSSEQGERDFIERVCQTLVEQVYPHF
;
A
#
# COMPACT_ATOMS: atom_id res chain seq x y z
N MET A 1 16.84 6.14 3.30
CA MET A 1 16.12 5.67 2.09
C MET A 1 15.51 6.87 1.42
N THR A 2 15.50 6.91 0.11
CA THR A 2 14.88 7.97 -0.69
C THR A 2 13.68 7.40 -1.43
N ARG A 3 12.61 8.17 -1.60
CA ARG A 3 11.50 7.84 -2.48
C ARG A 3 11.55 8.71 -3.72
N CYS A 4 11.29 8.12 -4.86
CA CYS A 4 11.18 8.81 -6.13
C CYS A 4 9.77 8.59 -6.68
N ASP A 5 9.03 9.66 -6.94
CA ASP A 5 7.70 9.56 -7.49
C ASP A 5 7.77 9.18 -8.97
N LEU A 6 7.16 8.04 -9.34
CA LEU A 6 7.12 7.56 -10.71
C LEU A 6 6.16 8.36 -11.62
N CYS A 7 5.32 9.19 -11.03
CA CYS A 7 4.58 10.20 -11.82
C CYS A 7 5.54 11.21 -12.47
N ASN A 8 6.84 11.20 -12.12
CA ASN A 8 7.86 11.98 -12.76
C ASN A 8 8.57 11.12 -13.85
N GLU A 9 8.59 11.58 -15.09
CA GLU A 9 9.16 10.89 -16.26
C GLU A 9 10.59 10.38 -16.06
N THR A 10 11.37 11.02 -15.17
CA THR A 10 12.78 10.69 -14.90
C THR A 10 12.96 9.25 -14.35
N HIS A 11 11.94 8.65 -13.74
CA HIS A 11 12.02 7.34 -13.09
C HIS A 11 11.29 6.23 -13.85
N GLN A 12 10.68 6.52 -14.98
CA GLN A 12 9.90 5.57 -15.78
C GLN A 12 10.75 4.39 -16.32
N SER A 13 12.06 4.54 -16.43
CA SER A 13 12.96 3.44 -16.81
C SER A 13 12.93 2.25 -15.84
N HIS A 14 12.46 2.44 -14.62
CA HIS A 14 12.33 1.38 -13.60
C HIS A 14 10.98 0.64 -13.66
N LEU A 15 10.00 1.13 -14.41
CA LEU A 15 8.67 0.53 -14.52
C LEU A 15 8.69 -0.98 -14.86
N PRO A 16 9.52 -1.48 -15.79
CA PRO A 16 9.54 -2.93 -16.08
C PRO A 16 9.93 -3.79 -14.87
N THR A 17 10.93 -3.35 -14.09
CA THR A 17 11.37 -4.07 -12.88
C THR A 17 10.31 -4.01 -11.78
N LEU A 18 9.65 -2.88 -11.63
CA LEU A 18 8.59 -2.69 -10.63
C LEU A 18 7.31 -3.45 -11.01
N ARG A 19 7.00 -3.54 -12.29
CA ARG A 19 5.91 -4.40 -12.78
C ARG A 19 6.16 -5.85 -12.41
N GLN A 20 7.34 -6.36 -12.69
CA GLN A 20 7.68 -7.73 -12.32
C GLN A 20 7.54 -7.95 -10.81
N LEU A 21 8.09 -7.05 -9.99
CA LEU A 21 7.97 -7.13 -8.53
C LEU A 21 6.50 -7.07 -8.07
N TYR A 22 5.68 -6.21 -8.67
CA TYR A 22 4.27 -6.09 -8.36
C TYR A 22 3.52 -7.39 -8.68
N GLU A 23 3.73 -7.94 -9.87
CA GLU A 23 3.09 -9.17 -10.33
C GLU A 23 3.54 -10.40 -9.52
N GLU A 24 4.77 -10.43 -9.01
CA GLU A 24 5.29 -11.51 -8.16
C GLU A 24 4.87 -11.38 -6.69
N ALA A 25 4.72 -10.15 -6.19
CA ALA A 25 4.45 -9.90 -4.78
C ALA A 25 2.99 -10.03 -4.39
N PHE A 26 2.07 -9.80 -5.34
CA PHE A 26 0.63 -9.80 -5.10
C PHE A 26 -0.09 -10.79 -6.01
N PRO A 27 -0.96 -11.67 -5.46
CA PRO A 27 -1.81 -12.54 -6.26
C PRO A 27 -2.79 -11.71 -7.11
N LEU A 28 -3.35 -12.32 -8.14
CA LEU A 28 -4.25 -11.62 -9.09
C LEU A 28 -5.45 -10.98 -8.40
N SER A 29 -6.02 -11.65 -7.40
CA SER A 29 -7.15 -11.16 -6.60
C SER A 29 -6.83 -9.95 -5.70
N GLU A 30 -5.54 -9.67 -5.47
CA GLU A 30 -5.09 -8.59 -4.59
C GLU A 30 -4.37 -7.47 -5.35
N ARG A 31 -4.48 -7.45 -6.67
CA ARG A 31 -3.80 -6.46 -7.49
C ARG A 31 -4.63 -5.98 -8.67
N ARG A 32 -4.39 -4.73 -9.06
CA ARG A 32 -4.95 -4.15 -10.29
C ARG A 32 -4.27 -4.73 -11.53
N PRO A 33 -4.95 -4.75 -12.68
CA PRO A 33 -4.27 -4.86 -13.95
C PRO A 33 -3.18 -3.80 -14.09
N TRP A 34 -2.02 -4.18 -14.64
CA TRP A 34 -0.91 -3.23 -14.78
C TRP A 34 -1.25 -2.01 -15.65
N SER A 35 -2.09 -2.20 -16.68
CA SER A 35 -2.60 -1.12 -17.52
C SER A 35 -3.30 -0.01 -16.73
N ASP A 36 -4.00 -0.38 -15.66
CA ASP A 36 -4.75 0.55 -14.83
C ASP A 36 -3.81 1.33 -13.90
N LEU A 37 -2.77 0.65 -13.40
CA LEU A 37 -1.68 1.32 -12.68
C LEU A 37 -0.96 2.36 -13.54
N GLU A 38 -0.67 2.03 -14.80
CA GLU A 38 -0.04 2.96 -15.74
C GLU A 38 -0.92 4.21 -15.98
N GLN A 39 -2.24 4.04 -16.04
CA GLN A 39 -3.16 5.16 -16.12
C GLN A 39 -3.16 6.01 -14.84
N LEU A 40 -3.20 5.37 -13.67
CA LEU A 40 -3.13 6.08 -12.37
C LEU A 40 -1.82 6.85 -12.21
N ILE A 41 -0.68 6.26 -12.56
CA ILE A 41 0.63 6.91 -12.54
C ILE A 41 0.63 8.17 -13.43
N GLY A 42 -0.02 8.13 -14.59
CA GLY A 42 -0.10 9.24 -15.53
C GLY A 42 -1.11 10.33 -15.17
N ALA A 43 -2.06 10.05 -14.28
CA ALA A 43 -3.25 10.92 -14.09
C ALA A 43 -3.03 12.15 -13.22
N GLN A 44 -1.87 12.35 -12.57
CA GLN A 44 -1.56 13.45 -11.65
C GLN A 44 -2.66 13.69 -10.59
N GLY A 45 -3.23 12.61 -10.07
CA GLY A 45 -4.32 12.64 -9.10
C GLY A 45 -3.89 12.36 -7.66
N ALA A 46 -4.79 11.75 -6.90
CA ALA A 46 -4.56 11.34 -5.52
C ALA A 46 -3.59 10.15 -5.38
N TYR A 47 -3.38 9.40 -6.46
CA TYR A 47 -2.53 8.21 -6.47
C TYR A 47 -1.06 8.56 -6.69
N HIS A 48 -0.18 7.98 -5.87
CA HIS A 48 1.27 8.11 -5.95
C HIS A 48 1.92 6.75 -5.97
N PHE A 49 2.76 6.49 -6.95
CA PHE A 49 3.61 5.32 -7.02
C PHE A 49 5.06 5.73 -6.74
N PHE A 50 5.59 5.34 -5.59
CA PHE A 50 6.95 5.67 -5.19
C PHE A 50 7.91 4.50 -5.39
N LEU A 51 8.91 4.71 -6.21
CA LEU A 51 10.13 3.92 -6.22
C LEU A 51 10.90 4.18 -4.91
N LEU A 52 11.41 3.14 -4.30
CA LEU A 52 12.24 3.20 -3.11
C LEU A 52 13.71 2.94 -3.48
N GLU A 53 14.57 3.88 -3.17
CA GLU A 53 16.01 3.77 -3.40
C GLU A 53 16.79 3.81 -2.08
N HIS A 54 17.74 2.90 -1.94
CA HIS A 54 18.72 2.91 -0.87
C HIS A 54 20.06 3.40 -1.41
N PRO A 55 20.81 4.26 -0.67
CA PRO A 55 22.05 4.87 -1.19
C PRO A 55 23.11 3.87 -1.66
N GLU A 56 23.16 2.69 -1.01
CA GLU A 56 24.16 1.65 -1.30
C GLU A 56 23.61 0.49 -2.15
N LEU A 57 22.30 0.25 -2.11
CA LEU A 57 21.67 -0.93 -2.74
C LEU A 57 20.94 -0.58 -4.04
N GLY A 58 20.80 0.72 -4.36
CA GLY A 58 19.99 1.17 -5.49
C GLY A 58 18.49 0.95 -5.24
N VAL A 59 17.75 0.55 -6.26
CA VAL A 59 16.32 0.27 -6.17
C VAL A 59 16.07 -0.93 -5.25
N VAL A 60 15.25 -0.73 -4.22
CA VAL A 60 14.94 -1.76 -3.22
C VAL A 60 13.50 -2.23 -3.24
N GLY A 61 12.60 -1.48 -3.86
CA GLY A 61 11.18 -1.81 -3.92
C GLY A 61 10.31 -0.64 -4.31
N PHE A 62 9.04 -0.72 -3.96
CA PHE A 62 8.07 0.34 -4.18
C PHE A 62 7.02 0.41 -3.07
N VAL A 63 6.32 1.54 -3.01
CA VAL A 63 5.09 1.72 -2.24
C VAL A 63 4.10 2.56 -3.05
N THR A 64 2.82 2.21 -2.98
CA THR A 64 1.76 3.00 -3.58
C THR A 64 0.89 3.62 -2.49
N LEU A 65 0.60 4.90 -2.64
CA LEU A 65 -0.18 5.68 -1.69
C LEU A 65 -1.30 6.43 -2.42
N TRP A 66 -2.46 6.46 -1.79
CA TRP A 66 -3.53 7.40 -2.12
C TRP A 66 -3.51 8.53 -1.10
N ARG A 67 -3.57 9.76 -1.58
CA ARG A 67 -3.66 10.96 -0.75
C ARG A 67 -5.10 11.47 -0.75
N PHE A 68 -5.70 11.52 0.43
CA PHE A 68 -6.97 12.19 0.66
C PHE A 68 -6.76 13.45 1.50
N ASP A 69 -7.80 14.24 1.72
CA ASP A 69 -7.68 15.54 2.39
C ASP A 69 -7.14 15.42 3.82
N ASP A 70 -7.51 14.37 4.54
CA ASP A 70 -7.22 14.20 5.96
C ASP A 70 -6.59 12.85 6.34
N PHE A 71 -6.29 12.00 5.36
CA PHE A 71 -5.58 10.74 5.56
C PHE A 71 -4.84 10.27 4.31
N TYR A 72 -3.97 9.27 4.50
CA TYR A 72 -3.37 8.50 3.41
C TYR A 72 -3.80 7.04 3.48
N TYR A 73 -3.87 6.41 2.32
CA TYR A 73 -4.08 4.98 2.21
C TYR A 73 -2.91 4.34 1.46
N GLY A 74 -2.27 3.35 2.10
CA GLY A 74 -1.22 2.51 1.50
C GLY A 74 -1.86 1.29 0.85
N GLU A 75 -1.80 1.21 -0.47
CA GLU A 75 -2.45 0.11 -1.19
C GLU A 75 -1.50 -1.07 -1.41
N HIS A 76 -0.31 -0.81 -1.94
CA HIS A 76 0.69 -1.85 -2.20
C HIS A 76 2.06 -1.45 -1.67
N PHE A 77 2.77 -2.42 -1.09
CA PHE A 77 4.14 -2.24 -0.62
C PHE A 77 4.93 -3.52 -0.84
N ALA A 78 6.03 -3.45 -1.57
CA ALA A 78 6.90 -4.59 -1.78
C ALA A 78 8.38 -4.21 -1.78
N ILE A 79 9.19 -5.06 -1.14
CA ILE A 79 10.66 -5.05 -1.20
C ILE A 79 11.11 -6.20 -2.10
N LEU A 80 12.10 -5.95 -2.94
CA LEU A 80 12.72 -6.95 -3.81
C LEU A 80 13.12 -8.19 -2.99
N PRO A 81 12.76 -9.42 -3.44
CA PRO A 81 12.94 -10.64 -2.66
C PRO A 81 14.35 -10.83 -2.12
N GLN A 82 15.37 -10.54 -2.93
CA GLN A 82 16.78 -10.67 -2.58
C GLN A 82 17.25 -9.66 -1.52
N LEU A 83 16.48 -8.61 -1.26
CA LEU A 83 16.80 -7.55 -0.30
C LEU A 83 15.92 -7.61 0.97
N ARG A 84 15.08 -8.63 1.10
CA ARG A 84 14.28 -8.83 2.32
C ARG A 84 15.19 -9.14 3.51
N ASN A 85 14.69 -8.91 4.73
CA ASN A 85 15.41 -9.10 6.01
C ASN A 85 16.57 -8.13 6.30
N HIS A 86 16.70 -7.04 5.53
CA HIS A 86 17.67 -5.96 5.76
C HIS A 86 17.05 -4.75 6.46
N ARG A 87 15.93 -4.90 7.16
CA ARG A 87 15.16 -3.83 7.80
C ARG A 87 14.67 -2.71 6.84
N LEU A 88 14.67 -2.99 5.55
CA LEU A 88 14.23 -2.03 4.54
C LEU A 88 12.74 -1.68 4.69
N GLY A 89 11.93 -2.63 5.16
CA GLY A 89 10.53 -2.37 5.49
C GLY A 89 10.34 -1.30 6.56
N GLU A 90 11.08 -1.38 7.66
CA GLU A 90 11.05 -0.38 8.74
C GLU A 90 11.50 1.01 8.22
N GLN A 91 12.57 1.05 7.44
CA GLN A 91 13.05 2.28 6.82
C GLN A 91 12.03 2.87 5.85
N THR A 92 11.31 2.01 5.11
CA THR A 92 10.23 2.46 4.22
C THR A 92 9.08 3.08 5.01
N LEU A 93 8.61 2.44 6.08
CA LEU A 93 7.55 2.99 6.93
C LEU A 93 7.95 4.34 7.54
N GLN A 94 9.20 4.49 7.94
CA GLN A 94 9.71 5.78 8.41
C GLN A 94 9.72 6.83 7.29
N THR A 95 10.21 6.47 6.11
CA THR A 95 10.23 7.36 4.93
C THR A 95 8.81 7.82 4.55
N ILE A 96 7.82 6.92 4.65
CA ILE A 96 6.42 7.25 4.42
C ILE A 96 5.91 8.23 5.50
N ARG A 97 6.18 7.95 6.78
CA ARG A 97 5.79 8.85 7.88
C ARG A 97 6.36 10.26 7.73
N GLU A 98 7.61 10.38 7.32
CA GLU A 98 8.24 11.67 7.03
C GLU A 98 7.55 12.40 5.86
N TYR A 99 7.05 11.65 4.89
CA TYR A 99 6.32 12.20 3.75
C TYR A 99 4.92 12.69 4.11
N ILE A 100 4.15 11.87 4.80
CA ILE A 100 2.75 12.16 5.15
C ILE A 100 2.62 13.14 6.32
N GLY A 101 3.69 13.35 7.11
CA GLY A 101 3.70 14.21 8.28
C GLY A 101 2.82 13.66 9.41
N HIS A 102 1.83 14.47 9.83
CA HIS A 102 0.92 14.11 10.92
C HIS A 102 -0.39 13.45 10.44
N ALA A 103 -0.57 13.28 9.14
CA ALA A 103 -1.77 12.63 8.64
C ALA A 103 -1.77 11.12 8.95
N PRO A 104 -2.89 10.52 9.34
CA PRO A 104 -2.97 9.09 9.58
C PRO A 104 -2.80 8.30 8.28
N LEU A 105 -2.09 7.17 8.39
CA LEU A 105 -1.92 6.20 7.32
C LEU A 105 -2.78 4.97 7.60
N TYR A 106 -3.64 4.62 6.66
CA TYR A 106 -4.47 3.42 6.66
C TYR A 106 -3.97 2.42 5.62
N PHE A 107 -4.14 1.14 5.89
CA PHE A 107 -3.92 0.06 4.93
C PHE A 107 -4.69 -1.20 5.33
N GLU A 108 -4.84 -2.10 4.39
CA GLU A 108 -5.54 -3.36 4.54
C GLU A 108 -4.57 -4.50 4.82
N VAL A 109 -4.99 -5.45 5.66
CA VAL A 109 -4.21 -6.66 5.96
C VAL A 109 -5.13 -7.87 6.06
N GLU A 110 -4.62 -9.02 5.66
CA GLU A 110 -5.29 -10.30 5.88
C GLU A 110 -5.45 -10.58 7.38
N PRO A 111 -6.59 -11.15 7.81
CA PRO A 111 -6.76 -11.61 9.18
C PRO A 111 -5.67 -12.62 9.59
N GLU A 112 -5.28 -12.60 10.86
CA GLU A 112 -4.29 -13.55 11.42
C GLU A 112 -4.72 -15.02 11.29
N THR A 113 -6.01 -15.25 11.14
CA THR A 113 -6.58 -16.58 10.93
C THR A 113 -6.38 -17.13 9.52
N HIS A 114 -6.01 -16.27 8.56
CA HIS A 114 -5.83 -16.66 7.17
C HIS A 114 -4.57 -17.51 6.97
N SER A 115 -3.46 -17.10 7.58
CA SER A 115 -2.18 -17.80 7.51
C SER A 115 -1.21 -17.36 8.62
N GLU A 116 -0.20 -18.18 8.89
CA GLU A 116 0.89 -17.79 9.81
C GLU A 116 1.62 -16.51 9.31
N MET A 117 1.73 -16.34 8.00
CA MET A 117 2.36 -15.16 7.41
C MET A 117 1.51 -13.90 7.62
N ALA A 118 0.18 -14.00 7.56
CA ALA A 118 -0.72 -12.89 7.87
C ALA A 118 -0.55 -12.45 9.33
N GLY A 119 -0.51 -13.40 10.27
CA GLY A 119 -0.23 -13.10 11.68
C GLY A 119 1.13 -12.43 11.90
N ARG A 120 2.18 -12.91 11.23
CA ARG A 120 3.51 -12.28 11.28
C ARG A 120 3.51 -10.85 10.70
N ARG A 121 2.74 -10.61 9.65
CA ARG A 121 2.57 -9.29 9.02
C ARG A 121 1.87 -8.31 9.96
N ILE A 122 0.78 -8.72 10.61
CA ILE A 122 0.09 -7.91 11.63
C ILE A 122 1.06 -7.55 12.77
N ASN A 123 1.74 -8.55 13.35
CA ASN A 123 2.73 -8.33 14.41
C ASN A 123 3.88 -7.39 13.97
N TYR A 124 4.28 -7.44 12.71
CA TYR A 124 5.28 -6.53 12.16
C TYR A 124 4.76 -5.08 12.16
N TYR A 125 3.53 -4.84 11.71
CA TYR A 125 2.95 -3.52 11.69
C TYR A 125 2.67 -2.99 13.11
N GLU A 126 2.20 -3.84 14.02
CA GLU A 126 1.98 -3.44 15.42
C GLU A 126 3.29 -2.99 16.10
N ARG A 127 4.39 -3.70 15.89
CA ARG A 127 5.72 -3.28 16.39
C ARG A 127 6.21 -1.98 15.77
N ASN A 128 5.69 -1.60 14.61
CA ASN A 128 5.96 -0.33 13.94
C ASN A 128 4.92 0.75 14.26
N GLY A 129 4.10 0.55 15.30
CA GLY A 129 3.17 1.56 15.82
C GLY A 129 1.89 1.71 15.01
N PHE A 130 1.45 0.65 14.34
CA PHE A 130 0.13 0.57 13.72
C PHE A 130 -0.81 -0.27 14.59
N HIS A 131 -2.11 -0.06 14.41
CA HIS A 131 -3.16 -0.72 15.19
C HIS A 131 -4.25 -1.23 14.28
N ILE A 132 -4.83 -2.39 14.59
CA ILE A 132 -6.07 -2.82 13.93
C ILE A 132 -7.19 -1.92 14.44
N VAL A 133 -7.82 -1.18 13.54
CA VAL A 133 -8.91 -0.26 13.86
C VAL A 133 -10.28 -0.75 13.38
N LYS A 134 -10.30 -1.73 12.44
CA LYS A 134 -11.55 -2.40 11.99
C LYS A 134 -11.25 -3.82 11.57
N ARG A 135 -12.12 -4.77 12.00
CA ARG A 135 -11.98 -6.21 11.73
C ARG A 135 -13.03 -6.79 10.78
N ASP A 136 -14.05 -6.02 10.48
CA ASP A 136 -15.20 -6.40 9.66
C ASP A 136 -15.26 -5.59 8.36
N TYR A 137 -14.13 -5.47 7.68
CA TYR A 137 -14.03 -4.79 6.41
C TYR A 137 -14.03 -5.81 5.26
N LEU A 138 -14.77 -5.50 4.21
CA LEU A 138 -14.79 -6.26 2.96
C LEU A 138 -14.19 -5.40 1.86
N GLN A 139 -12.98 -5.75 1.43
CA GLN A 139 -12.34 -5.13 0.29
C GLN A 139 -13.14 -5.45 -0.98
N PRO A 140 -13.54 -4.45 -1.78
CA PRO A 140 -14.11 -4.71 -3.09
C PRO A 140 -13.10 -5.42 -4.01
N PRO A 141 -13.57 -6.27 -4.94
CA PRO A 141 -12.68 -6.96 -5.85
C PRO A 141 -12.02 -5.98 -6.84
N TYR A 142 -10.80 -6.29 -7.26
CA TYR A 142 -10.13 -5.58 -8.35
C TYR A 142 -10.61 -6.00 -9.75
N HIS A 143 -11.32 -7.11 -9.85
CA HIS A 143 -11.83 -7.65 -11.11
C HIS A 143 -13.33 -7.94 -11.00
N HIS A 144 -14.09 -7.62 -12.03
CA HIS A 144 -15.56 -7.70 -12.02
C HIS A 144 -16.16 -9.06 -11.67
N ASP A 145 -15.44 -10.15 -11.98
CA ASP A 145 -15.90 -11.52 -11.80
C ASP A 145 -15.48 -12.12 -10.44
N GLU A 146 -14.87 -11.34 -9.57
CA GLU A 146 -14.37 -11.80 -8.27
C GLU A 146 -15.26 -11.32 -7.11
N SER A 147 -15.20 -12.06 -6.01
CA SER A 147 -15.84 -11.67 -4.76
C SER A 147 -14.93 -10.78 -3.94
N GLY A 148 -15.52 -9.91 -3.11
CA GLY A 148 -14.76 -9.13 -2.14
C GLY A 148 -13.99 -10.01 -1.16
N VAL A 149 -12.88 -9.48 -0.64
CA VAL A 149 -11.97 -10.17 0.29
C VAL A 149 -12.15 -9.62 1.71
N PRO A 150 -12.43 -10.49 2.72
CA PRO A 150 -12.46 -10.05 4.11
C PRO A 150 -11.07 -9.67 4.59
N LEU A 151 -10.88 -8.41 4.97
CA LEU A 151 -9.62 -7.87 5.48
C LEU A 151 -9.83 -7.09 6.77
N TYR A 152 -8.74 -6.77 7.46
CA TYR A 152 -8.73 -5.79 8.54
C TYR A 152 -8.18 -4.47 8.03
N ILE A 153 -8.64 -3.37 8.63
CA ILE A 153 -8.01 -2.07 8.45
C ILE A 153 -7.05 -1.83 9.60
N MET A 154 -5.81 -1.51 9.27
CA MET A 154 -4.80 -1.00 10.22
C MET A 154 -4.56 0.49 10.00
N SER A 155 -4.21 1.18 11.07
CA SER A 155 -3.90 2.61 11.04
C SER A 155 -2.70 2.96 11.92
N SER A 156 -1.97 4.01 11.53
CA SER A 156 -0.93 4.62 12.37
C SER A 156 -1.48 5.34 13.60
N GLU A 157 -2.80 5.55 13.67
CA GLU A 157 -3.51 6.18 14.78
C GLU A 157 -4.77 5.40 15.14
N GLN A 158 -5.22 5.53 16.39
CA GLN A 158 -6.42 4.81 16.86
C GLN A 158 -7.72 5.29 16.20
N GLY A 159 -7.86 6.56 15.89
CA GLY A 159 -9.02 7.14 15.22
C GLY A 159 -10.37 6.96 15.93
N GLU A 160 -11.32 7.83 15.65
CA GLU A 160 -12.70 7.66 16.09
C GLU A 160 -13.47 6.76 15.12
N ARG A 161 -14.47 6.05 15.62
CA ARG A 161 -15.26 5.10 14.84
C ARG A 161 -15.85 5.72 13.56
N ASP A 162 -16.46 6.88 13.67
CA ASP A 162 -17.11 7.53 12.52
C ASP A 162 -16.08 7.95 11.45
N PHE A 163 -14.88 8.32 11.88
CA PHE A 163 -13.78 8.61 10.95
C PHE A 163 -13.33 7.34 10.22
N ILE A 164 -13.16 6.22 10.94
CA ILE A 164 -12.77 4.93 10.36
C ILE A 164 -13.82 4.44 9.36
N GLU A 165 -15.13 4.57 9.67
CA GLU A 165 -16.19 4.21 8.74
C GLU A 165 -16.14 5.10 7.46
N ARG A 166 -15.90 6.41 7.61
CA ARG A 166 -15.71 7.31 6.48
C ARG A 166 -14.48 6.95 5.64
N VAL A 167 -13.37 6.57 6.27
CA VAL A 167 -12.18 6.05 5.56
C VAL A 167 -12.59 4.84 4.72
N CYS A 168 -13.20 3.82 5.32
CA CYS A 168 -13.63 2.62 4.61
C CYS A 168 -14.56 2.93 3.44
N GLN A 169 -15.53 3.83 3.62
CA GLN A 169 -16.42 4.27 2.55
C GLN A 169 -15.64 4.96 1.42
N THR A 170 -14.70 5.83 1.75
CA THR A 170 -13.84 6.51 0.76
C THR A 170 -13.01 5.50 -0.03
N LEU A 171 -12.45 4.45 0.62
CA LEU A 171 -11.73 3.40 -0.09
C LEU A 171 -12.64 2.69 -1.10
N VAL A 172 -13.82 2.26 -0.67
CA VAL A 172 -14.81 1.60 -1.53
C VAL A 172 -15.21 2.48 -2.71
N GLU A 173 -15.40 3.79 -2.52
CA GLU A 173 -15.91 4.71 -3.54
C GLU A 173 -14.82 5.27 -4.47
N GLN A 174 -13.59 5.43 -4.00
CA GLN A 174 -12.57 6.16 -4.73
C GLN A 174 -11.34 5.34 -5.11
N VAL A 175 -11.07 4.23 -4.39
CA VAL A 175 -9.94 3.37 -4.70
C VAL A 175 -10.36 2.24 -5.63
N TYR A 176 -11.48 1.56 -5.37
CA TYR A 176 -11.91 0.36 -6.09
C TYR A 176 -12.84 0.56 -7.30
N PRO A 177 -13.59 1.64 -7.48
CA PRO A 177 -14.64 1.73 -8.52
C PRO A 177 -14.14 1.99 -9.95
N HIS A 178 -12.86 1.99 -10.19
CA HIS A 178 -12.30 2.43 -11.47
C HIS A 178 -11.98 1.31 -12.46
N PHE A 179 -12.50 0.10 -12.20
CA PHE A 179 -12.13 -1.07 -13.02
C PHE A 179 -13.31 -1.95 -13.37
#